data_881a74cb2aaebadb8e81a428db0352dc
#
_entry.id   881a74cb2aaebadb8e81a428db0352dc
#
_cell.length_a   1.000
_cell.length_b   1.000
_cell.length_c   1.000
_cell.angle_alpha   90.00
_cell.angle_beta   90.00
_cell.angle_gamma   90.00
#
_symmetry.space_group_name_H-M   'P 1'
#
loop_
_entity.id
_entity.type
_entity.pdbx_description
1 polymer ?
#
loop_
_entity_poly.entity_id
_entity_poly.type
_entity_poly.pdbx_seq_one_letter_code
_entity_poly.pdbx_strand_id
1 'polypeptide(L)'
;MTQKSFVILIILFASVSILYGQNQNFHLLVGTSTSTDESKGIYVYEFNSITGKASYKSMVAVNNPSYLTVSSDRKYVYAVSEGKTGYINAFTFNSISGDLEPINKQSSGGAGPTYVSSDATGKYVFAANYGGGSLSAIPVEKDGSLGADIQVIKHEGSSINKKRQSKPYLHSVVISPDNHFLLAQDLGTDKVYIYQFDPKRRPSPLTPAAQPFISIAPGSGPRHLTFHPNHKYAYLIN
;
A
#
# COMPACT_ATOMS: atom_id res chain seq x y z
N MET A 1 45.97 -58.67 38.08
CA MET A 1 44.87 -57.73 38.31
C MET A 1 45.18 -56.48 37.48
N THR A 2 44.53 -56.34 36.34
CA THR A 2 44.78 -55.22 35.37
C THR A 2 43.71 -54.15 35.59
N GLN A 3 44.15 -53.00 36.02
CA GLN A 3 43.33 -51.81 36.24
C GLN A 3 43.03 -51.15 34.86
N LYS A 4 41.76 -51.13 34.43
CA LYS A 4 41.33 -50.45 33.23
C LYS A 4 41.00 -48.99 33.58
N SER A 5 41.85 -48.08 33.11
CA SER A 5 41.60 -46.64 33.19
C SER A 5 40.52 -46.23 32.19
N PHE A 6 39.41 -45.70 32.69
CA PHE A 6 38.35 -45.11 31.87
C PHE A 6 38.70 -43.61 31.62
N VAL A 7 39.00 -43.26 30.35
CA VAL A 7 39.17 -41.89 29.95
C VAL A 7 37.81 -41.35 29.54
N ILE A 8 37.24 -40.43 30.32
CA ILE A 8 36.01 -39.71 29.98
C ILE A 8 36.37 -38.50 29.10
N LEU A 9 36.03 -38.59 27.82
CA LEU A 9 36.20 -37.47 26.87
C LEU A 9 34.97 -36.56 27.02
N ILE A 10 35.14 -35.38 27.68
CA ILE A 10 34.14 -34.34 27.75
C ILE A 10 34.19 -33.52 26.45
N ILE A 11 33.26 -33.73 25.53
CA ILE A 11 33.08 -32.90 24.36
C ILE A 11 32.29 -31.67 24.77
N LEU A 12 32.98 -30.52 24.89
CA LEU A 12 32.34 -29.21 25.09
C LEU A 12 31.71 -28.77 23.76
N PHE A 13 30.40 -28.92 23.63
CA PHE A 13 29.67 -28.27 22.54
C PHE A 13 29.59 -26.77 22.84
N ALA A 14 30.50 -25.99 22.26
CA ALA A 14 30.37 -24.55 22.18
C ALA A 14 29.24 -24.24 21.16
N SER A 15 28.03 -24.02 21.65
CA SER A 15 26.93 -23.47 20.84
C SER A 15 27.27 -22.03 20.48
N VAL A 16 27.85 -21.83 19.30
CA VAL A 16 27.96 -20.50 18.70
C VAL A 16 26.56 -20.06 18.31
N SER A 17 25.90 -19.32 19.19
CA SER A 17 24.67 -18.59 18.84
C SER A 17 25.08 -17.52 17.83
N ILE A 18 24.85 -17.77 16.53
CA ILE A 18 24.93 -16.74 15.50
C ILE A 18 23.76 -15.81 15.79
N LEU A 19 24.02 -14.72 16.51
CA LEU A 19 23.14 -13.58 16.57
C LEU A 19 23.07 -13.01 15.14
N TYR A 20 22.07 -13.42 14.39
CA TYR A 20 21.63 -12.65 13.22
C TYR A 20 21.21 -11.29 13.76
N GLY A 21 22.09 -10.31 13.67
CA GLY A 21 21.72 -8.93 13.94
C GLY A 21 20.57 -8.58 13.01
N GLN A 22 19.34 -8.49 13.56
CA GLN A 22 18.24 -7.97 12.78
C GLN A 22 18.65 -6.61 12.26
N ASN A 23 18.51 -6.39 10.96
CA ASN A 23 18.79 -5.08 10.38
C ASN A 23 17.91 -4.06 11.11
N GLN A 24 18.53 -3.16 11.86
CA GLN A 24 17.85 -2.18 12.71
C GLN A 24 17.52 -0.89 11.94
N ASN A 25 18.13 -0.73 10.75
CA ASN A 25 17.95 0.42 9.91
C ASN A 25 17.03 0.08 8.73
N PHE A 26 16.06 0.95 8.51
CA PHE A 26 15.08 0.87 7.44
C PHE A 26 15.04 2.19 6.68
N HIS A 27 14.57 2.16 5.44
CA HIS A 27 14.17 3.39 4.77
C HIS A 27 12.74 3.75 5.15
N LEU A 28 12.56 4.95 5.69
CA LEU A 28 11.26 5.55 5.98
C LEU A 28 10.92 6.55 4.87
N LEU A 29 9.88 6.25 4.09
CA LEU A 29 9.38 7.12 3.03
C LEU A 29 8.20 7.94 3.58
N VAL A 30 8.28 9.26 3.45
CA VAL A 30 7.28 10.20 3.96
C VAL A 30 6.74 11.04 2.82
N GLY A 31 5.49 10.77 2.42
CA GLY A 31 4.75 11.62 1.49
C GLY A 31 4.18 12.83 2.24
N THR A 32 4.12 13.97 1.57
CA THR A 32 3.73 15.23 2.20
C THR A 32 2.66 15.97 1.41
N SER A 33 1.91 16.87 2.06
CA SER A 33 1.13 17.87 1.32
C SER A 33 2.06 18.97 0.83
N THR A 34 1.98 19.27 -0.45
CA THR A 34 2.76 20.34 -1.10
C THR A 34 1.90 21.56 -1.42
N SER A 35 0.72 21.66 -0.80
CA SER A 35 -0.20 22.80 -1.01
C SER A 35 0.30 24.10 -0.38
N THR A 36 1.27 24.01 0.52
CA THR A 36 2.07 25.11 1.05
C THR A 36 3.51 24.93 0.60
N ASP A 37 4.26 26.00 0.38
CA ASP A 37 5.64 25.94 -0.13
C ASP A 37 6.67 25.30 0.83
N GLU A 38 6.22 24.78 1.97
CA GLU A 38 7.05 24.18 3.02
C GLU A 38 7.53 22.76 2.69
N SER A 39 6.79 22.02 1.86
CA SER A 39 7.09 20.64 1.48
C SER A 39 7.12 20.47 -0.02
N LYS A 40 7.98 19.56 -0.53
CA LYS A 40 8.24 19.43 -1.98
C LYS A 40 7.87 18.07 -2.57
N GLY A 41 7.55 17.06 -1.73
CA GLY A 41 7.24 15.75 -2.28
C GLY A 41 7.43 14.59 -1.30
N ILE A 42 8.11 13.53 -1.75
CA ILE A 42 8.42 12.35 -0.94
C ILE A 42 9.83 12.49 -0.38
N TYR A 43 9.95 12.42 0.95
CA TYR A 43 11.22 12.44 1.65
C TYR A 43 11.59 11.02 2.08
N VAL A 44 12.88 10.68 1.98
CA VAL A 44 13.42 9.40 2.41
C VAL A 44 14.39 9.63 3.57
N TYR A 45 14.19 8.85 4.63
CA TYR A 45 15.03 8.86 5.83
C TYR A 45 15.60 7.45 6.07
N GLU A 46 16.80 7.38 6.61
CA GLU A 46 17.25 6.19 7.30
C GLU A 46 16.69 6.21 8.71
N PHE A 47 15.93 5.17 9.06
CA PHE A 47 15.23 5.04 10.33
C PHE A 47 15.78 3.85 11.13
N ASN A 48 16.23 4.11 12.35
CA ASN A 48 16.66 3.07 13.28
C ASN A 48 15.50 2.66 14.19
N SER A 49 15.04 1.42 14.07
CA SER A 49 13.86 0.91 14.79
C SER A 49 14.09 0.71 16.30
N ILE A 50 15.33 0.68 16.76
CA ILE A 50 15.66 0.53 18.18
C ILE A 50 15.66 1.90 18.88
N THR A 51 16.27 2.90 18.26
CA THR A 51 16.45 4.23 18.86
C THR A 51 15.35 5.22 18.48
N GLY A 52 14.54 4.90 17.43
CA GLY A 52 13.57 5.81 16.84
C GLY A 52 14.19 6.97 16.06
N LYS A 53 15.51 7.00 15.89
CA LYS A 53 16.20 8.09 15.19
C LYS A 53 15.97 7.99 13.68
N ALA A 54 15.57 9.12 13.07
CA ALA A 54 15.47 9.28 11.62
C ALA A 54 16.55 10.26 11.12
N SER A 55 17.26 9.92 10.06
CA SER A 55 18.27 10.76 9.41
C SER A 55 17.90 10.93 7.94
N TYR A 56 17.83 12.18 7.48
CA TYR A 56 17.50 12.50 6.10
C TYR A 56 18.51 11.88 5.11
N LYS A 57 17.98 11.33 4.00
CA LYS A 57 18.76 10.73 2.91
C LYS A 57 18.54 11.47 1.60
N SER A 58 17.31 11.49 1.12
CA SER A 58 16.97 12.02 -0.21
C SER A 58 15.56 12.56 -0.27
N MET A 59 15.21 13.21 -1.37
CA MET A 59 13.86 13.69 -1.66
C MET A 59 13.61 13.69 -3.16
N VAL A 60 12.39 13.32 -3.56
CA VAL A 60 11.90 13.48 -4.94
C VAL A 60 10.71 14.43 -4.96
N ALA A 61 10.74 15.39 -5.91
CA ALA A 61 9.65 16.35 -6.05
C ALA A 61 8.44 15.70 -6.73
N VAL A 62 7.27 15.81 -6.09
CA VAL A 62 5.98 15.35 -6.60
C VAL A 62 4.85 16.10 -5.89
N ASN A 63 3.77 16.42 -6.60
CA ASN A 63 2.66 17.19 -6.05
C ASN A 63 1.76 16.34 -5.16
N ASN A 64 1.55 16.79 -3.91
CA ASN A 64 0.60 16.21 -2.95
C ASN A 64 0.63 14.68 -2.89
N PRO A 65 1.79 14.03 -2.61
CA PRO A 65 1.89 12.60 -2.46
C PRO A 65 1.42 12.17 -1.06
N SER A 66 0.12 12.35 -0.78
CA SER A 66 -0.48 12.11 0.54
C SER A 66 -0.52 10.63 0.93
N TYR A 67 -0.39 9.74 -0.06
CA TYR A 67 -0.28 8.29 0.17
C TYR A 67 0.66 7.64 -0.84
N LEU A 68 1.39 6.62 -0.39
CA LEU A 68 2.32 5.86 -1.22
C LEU A 68 2.34 4.38 -0.82
N THR A 69 2.77 3.52 -1.74
CA THR A 69 3.00 2.09 -1.51
C THR A 69 4.31 1.67 -2.14
N VAL A 70 4.96 0.68 -1.53
CA VAL A 70 6.16 0.03 -2.07
C VAL A 70 5.74 -1.29 -2.72
N SER A 71 6.28 -1.59 -3.91
CA SER A 71 6.03 -2.87 -4.57
C SER A 71 6.50 -4.06 -3.72
N SER A 72 5.91 -5.23 -3.92
CA SER A 72 6.23 -6.45 -3.16
C SER A 72 7.70 -6.87 -3.28
N ASP A 73 8.34 -6.60 -4.43
CA ASP A 73 9.77 -6.87 -4.69
C ASP A 73 10.70 -5.73 -4.22
N ARG A 74 10.12 -4.64 -3.66
CA ARG A 74 10.81 -3.45 -3.14
C ARG A 74 11.67 -2.69 -4.16
N LYS A 75 11.35 -2.80 -5.45
CA LYS A 75 12.06 -2.08 -6.52
C LYS A 75 11.37 -0.80 -6.94
N TYR A 76 10.07 -0.66 -6.63
CA TYR A 76 9.26 0.45 -7.08
C TYR A 76 8.46 1.05 -5.95
N VAL A 77 8.19 2.35 -6.07
CA VAL A 77 7.28 3.10 -5.21
C VAL A 77 6.21 3.75 -6.10
N TYR A 78 4.97 3.64 -5.67
CA TYR A 78 3.84 4.31 -6.31
C TYR A 78 3.21 5.29 -5.33
N ALA A 79 2.96 6.52 -5.80
CA ALA A 79 2.40 7.57 -4.96
C ALA A 79 1.25 8.28 -5.67
N VAL A 80 0.22 8.62 -4.92
CA VAL A 80 -0.85 9.50 -5.42
C VAL A 80 -0.32 10.91 -5.66
N SER A 81 -0.97 11.66 -6.55
CA SER A 81 -0.94 13.12 -6.60
C SER A 81 -2.36 13.60 -6.48
N GLU A 82 -2.72 14.07 -5.28
CA GLU A 82 -4.06 14.60 -5.03
C GLU A 82 -4.31 15.88 -5.83
N GLY A 83 -5.50 15.98 -6.43
CA GLY A 83 -5.92 17.15 -7.18
C GLY A 83 -7.25 16.92 -7.91
N LYS A 84 -7.77 17.97 -8.57
CA LYS A 84 -8.97 17.85 -9.42
C LYS A 84 -8.75 16.85 -10.56
N THR A 85 -7.56 16.85 -11.14
CA THR A 85 -7.06 15.79 -12.02
C THR A 85 -6.08 14.96 -11.20
N GLY A 86 -6.49 13.76 -10.80
CA GLY A 86 -5.66 12.88 -9.98
C GLY A 86 -4.68 12.07 -10.83
N TYR A 87 -3.50 11.81 -10.27
CA TYR A 87 -2.47 10.97 -10.89
C TYR A 87 -1.93 9.96 -9.90
N ILE A 88 -1.36 8.87 -10.44
CA ILE A 88 -0.45 7.98 -9.75
C ILE A 88 0.92 8.15 -10.41
N ASN A 89 1.95 8.32 -9.59
CA ASN A 89 3.35 8.44 -10.02
C ASN A 89 4.09 7.15 -9.70
N ALA A 90 4.93 6.69 -10.62
CA ALA A 90 5.81 5.55 -10.44
C ALA A 90 7.26 6.00 -10.31
N PHE A 91 7.99 5.36 -9.39
CA PHE A 91 9.41 5.61 -9.14
C PHE A 91 10.15 4.28 -9.06
N THR A 92 11.39 4.22 -9.55
CA THR A 92 12.33 3.18 -9.11
C THR A 92 12.75 3.47 -7.67
N PHE A 93 13.03 2.44 -6.91
CA PHE A 93 13.50 2.55 -5.55
C PHE A 93 14.79 1.74 -5.36
N ASN A 94 15.87 2.42 -5.02
CA ASN A 94 17.11 1.77 -4.65
C ASN A 94 17.08 1.45 -3.15
N SER A 95 16.87 0.18 -2.80
CA SER A 95 16.78 -0.27 -1.41
C SER A 95 18.10 -0.20 -0.62
N ILE A 96 19.23 0.12 -1.27
CA ILE A 96 20.54 0.30 -0.62
C ILE A 96 20.75 1.77 -0.30
N SER A 97 20.64 2.66 -1.29
CA SER A 97 20.86 4.11 -1.12
C SER A 97 19.64 4.85 -0.58
N GLY A 98 18.43 4.34 -0.83
CA GLY A 98 17.17 5.01 -0.53
C GLY A 98 16.70 5.98 -1.62
N ASP A 99 17.37 6.02 -2.77
CA ASP A 99 17.04 6.95 -3.85
C ASP A 99 15.76 6.55 -4.58
N LEU A 100 14.99 7.56 -4.97
CA LEU A 100 13.79 7.46 -5.78
C LEU A 100 14.02 8.20 -7.11
N GLU A 101 13.86 7.49 -8.24
CA GLU A 101 13.95 8.09 -9.57
C GLU A 101 12.60 7.99 -10.30
N PRO A 102 12.05 9.07 -10.84
CA PRO A 102 10.78 9.05 -11.56
C PRO A 102 10.83 8.12 -12.78
N ILE A 103 9.79 7.31 -12.97
CA ILE A 103 9.59 6.49 -14.17
C ILE A 103 8.57 7.19 -15.07
N ASN A 104 7.29 7.20 -14.64
CA ASN A 104 6.21 7.85 -15.34
C ASN A 104 5.07 8.22 -14.37
N LYS A 105 4.04 8.85 -14.90
CA LYS A 105 2.76 9.05 -14.21
C LYS A 105 1.60 8.70 -15.12
N GLN A 106 0.50 8.20 -14.52
CA GLN A 106 -0.75 7.95 -15.21
C GLN A 106 -1.91 8.63 -14.49
N SER A 107 -2.97 8.96 -15.23
CA SER A 107 -4.22 9.40 -14.61
C SER A 107 -4.70 8.34 -13.61
N SER A 108 -5.15 8.78 -12.43
CA SER A 108 -5.82 7.86 -11.48
C SER A 108 -7.23 7.48 -11.92
N GLY A 109 -7.76 8.02 -13.03
CA GLY A 109 -9.12 7.77 -13.50
C GLY A 109 -10.21 8.49 -12.69
N GLY A 110 -9.82 9.36 -11.74
CA GLY A 110 -10.76 10.11 -10.91
C GLY A 110 -10.12 11.27 -10.19
N ALA A 111 -10.94 12.12 -9.55
CA ALA A 111 -10.47 13.26 -8.77
C ALA A 111 -10.08 12.84 -7.35
N GLY A 112 -9.06 13.50 -6.81
CA GLY A 112 -8.61 13.34 -5.43
C GLY A 112 -8.25 11.90 -5.05
N PRO A 113 -7.27 11.26 -5.71
CA PRO A 113 -6.77 9.97 -5.24
C PRO A 113 -6.12 10.15 -3.88
N THR A 114 -6.62 9.43 -2.86
CA THR A 114 -6.17 9.52 -1.46
C THR A 114 -5.46 8.26 -0.99
N TYR A 115 -5.49 7.21 -1.80
CA TYR A 115 -4.90 5.93 -1.44
C TYR A 115 -4.41 5.19 -2.68
N VAL A 116 -3.29 4.50 -2.55
CA VAL A 116 -2.74 3.59 -3.55
C VAL A 116 -2.24 2.31 -2.86
N SER A 117 -2.54 1.15 -3.44
CA SER A 117 -1.97 -0.14 -3.05
C SER A 117 -1.51 -0.91 -4.28
N SER A 118 -0.67 -1.92 -4.08
CA SER A 118 -0.21 -2.82 -5.14
C SER A 118 -0.64 -4.25 -4.87
N ASP A 119 -0.88 -5.02 -5.92
CA ASP A 119 -1.10 -6.46 -5.79
C ASP A 119 0.22 -7.20 -5.47
N ALA A 120 0.11 -8.40 -4.91
CA ALA A 120 1.27 -9.18 -4.49
C ALA A 120 2.19 -9.61 -5.65
N THR A 121 1.67 -9.67 -6.89
CA THR A 121 2.44 -10.05 -8.09
C THR A 121 3.12 -8.86 -8.77
N GLY A 122 2.83 -7.61 -8.32
CA GLY A 122 3.36 -6.38 -8.89
C GLY A 122 2.86 -6.08 -10.31
N LYS A 123 1.70 -6.62 -10.70
CA LYS A 123 1.11 -6.40 -12.04
C LYS A 123 0.10 -5.28 -12.08
N TYR A 124 -0.42 -4.87 -10.93
CA TYR A 124 -1.41 -3.81 -10.81
C TYR A 124 -1.14 -2.94 -9.60
N VAL A 125 -1.46 -1.66 -9.73
CA VAL A 125 -1.72 -0.78 -8.60
C VAL A 125 -3.19 -0.36 -8.62
N PHE A 126 -3.76 -0.17 -7.42
CA PHE A 126 -5.14 0.22 -7.23
C PHE A 126 -5.20 1.59 -6.57
N ALA A 127 -6.08 2.46 -7.04
CA ALA A 127 -6.25 3.80 -6.49
C ALA A 127 -7.68 4.01 -6.00
N ALA A 128 -7.84 4.63 -4.82
CA ALA A 128 -9.09 5.16 -4.34
C ALA A 128 -9.19 6.64 -4.67
N ASN A 129 -10.13 7.02 -5.52
CA ASN A 129 -10.38 8.39 -5.91
C ASN A 129 -11.50 8.97 -5.04
N TYR A 130 -11.14 9.58 -3.92
CA TYR A 130 -12.08 10.12 -2.93
C TYR A 130 -13.02 11.17 -3.53
N GLY A 131 -12.45 12.17 -4.18
CA GLY A 131 -13.23 13.22 -4.84
C GLY A 131 -14.09 12.73 -6.00
N GLY A 132 -13.61 11.70 -6.72
CA GLY A 132 -14.27 11.10 -7.88
C GLY A 132 -15.32 10.05 -7.52
N GLY A 133 -15.32 9.49 -6.30
CA GLY A 133 -16.20 8.38 -5.90
C GLY A 133 -15.94 7.12 -6.73
N SER A 134 -14.69 6.82 -7.06
CA SER A 134 -14.32 5.68 -7.91
C SER A 134 -13.07 4.98 -7.41
N LEU A 135 -12.90 3.71 -7.79
CA LEU A 135 -11.63 3.01 -7.70
C LEU A 135 -11.07 2.77 -9.10
N SER A 136 -9.75 2.61 -9.18
CA SER A 136 -9.07 2.30 -10.42
C SER A 136 -8.09 1.15 -10.24
N ALA A 137 -7.99 0.26 -11.26
CA ALA A 137 -6.94 -0.72 -11.40
C ALA A 137 -6.05 -0.31 -12.58
N ILE A 138 -4.79 -0.05 -12.32
CA ILE A 138 -3.80 0.46 -13.28
C ILE A 138 -2.76 -0.63 -13.48
N PRO A 139 -2.55 -1.13 -14.71
CA PRO A 139 -1.54 -2.16 -14.96
C PRO A 139 -0.13 -1.60 -14.75
N VAL A 140 0.75 -2.47 -14.25
CA VAL A 140 2.18 -2.20 -14.09
C VAL A 140 2.93 -3.02 -15.13
N GLU A 141 3.81 -2.37 -15.87
CA GLU A 141 4.68 -2.99 -16.87
C GLU A 141 5.93 -3.60 -16.21
N LYS A 142 6.71 -4.38 -16.98
CA LYS A 142 7.89 -5.11 -16.44
C LYS A 142 8.98 -4.22 -15.86
N ASP A 143 9.07 -2.98 -16.32
CA ASP A 143 10.03 -1.97 -15.86
C ASP A 143 9.50 -1.12 -14.70
N GLY A 144 8.32 -1.45 -14.15
CA GLY A 144 7.66 -0.73 -13.08
C GLY A 144 6.84 0.48 -13.53
N SER A 145 6.82 0.79 -14.81
CA SER A 145 6.00 1.89 -15.34
C SER A 145 4.51 1.55 -15.26
N LEU A 146 3.68 2.60 -15.19
CA LEU A 146 2.22 2.49 -15.18
C LEU A 146 1.72 2.47 -16.63
N GLY A 147 0.94 1.45 -16.98
CA GLY A 147 0.30 1.31 -18.29
C GLY A 147 -0.95 2.17 -18.43
N ALA A 148 -1.42 2.33 -19.69
CA ALA A 148 -2.55 3.21 -20.02
C ALA A 148 -3.93 2.52 -19.92
N ASP A 149 -3.98 1.19 -19.92
CA ASP A 149 -5.23 0.40 -19.92
C ASP A 149 -5.84 0.32 -18.51
N ILE A 150 -6.47 1.42 -18.08
CA ILE A 150 -6.99 1.58 -16.72
C ILE A 150 -8.45 1.10 -16.66
N GLN A 151 -8.75 0.18 -15.74
CA GLN A 151 -10.14 -0.08 -15.34
C GLN A 151 -10.56 0.96 -14.29
N VAL A 152 -11.67 1.66 -14.54
CA VAL A 152 -12.29 2.58 -13.57
C VAL A 152 -13.67 2.08 -13.21
N ILE A 153 -13.93 1.91 -11.90
CA ILE A 153 -15.24 1.52 -11.36
C ILE A 153 -15.78 2.67 -10.53
N LYS A 154 -16.86 3.28 -10.99
CA LYS A 154 -17.57 4.33 -10.25
C LYS A 154 -18.57 3.70 -9.29
N HIS A 155 -18.62 4.21 -8.08
CA HIS A 155 -19.65 3.87 -7.11
C HIS A 155 -20.81 4.84 -7.17
N GLU A 156 -21.96 4.42 -6.64
CA GLU A 156 -23.17 5.20 -6.56
C GLU A 156 -23.79 5.08 -5.17
N GLY A 157 -24.57 6.09 -4.78
CA GLY A 157 -25.27 6.13 -3.51
C GLY A 157 -24.81 7.25 -2.58
N SER A 158 -25.33 7.21 -1.37
CA SER A 158 -25.05 8.17 -0.30
C SER A 158 -25.45 7.55 1.03
N SER A 159 -25.22 8.25 2.16
CA SER A 159 -25.70 7.80 3.46
C SER A 159 -26.29 8.93 4.28
N ILE A 160 -26.50 8.70 5.59
CA ILE A 160 -27.31 9.57 6.46
C ILE A 160 -26.70 10.94 6.71
N ASN A 161 -25.37 11.05 6.75
CA ASN A 161 -24.69 12.31 6.97
C ASN A 161 -24.58 13.12 5.67
N LYS A 162 -25.55 13.95 5.40
CA LYS A 162 -25.65 14.69 4.13
C LYS A 162 -24.48 15.64 3.87
N LYS A 163 -23.74 16.07 4.90
CA LYS A 163 -22.54 16.92 4.76
C LYS A 163 -21.31 16.11 4.36
N ARG A 164 -21.20 14.87 4.84
CA ARG A 164 -20.00 14.02 4.65
C ARG A 164 -20.24 12.83 3.72
N GLN A 165 -21.52 12.47 3.46
CA GLN A 165 -21.90 11.25 2.75
C GLN A 165 -22.95 11.55 1.66
N SER A 166 -22.82 12.71 1.00
CA SER A 166 -23.76 13.14 -0.07
C SER A 166 -23.58 12.33 -1.36
N LYS A 167 -22.48 11.66 -1.54
CA LYS A 167 -22.12 10.79 -2.67
C LYS A 167 -21.08 9.76 -2.22
N PRO A 168 -20.64 8.83 -3.07
CA PRO A 168 -19.51 7.95 -2.76
C PRO A 168 -18.22 8.76 -2.52
N TYR A 169 -17.44 8.33 -1.52
CA TYR A 169 -16.13 8.86 -1.16
C TYR A 169 -15.21 7.70 -0.82
N LEU A 170 -14.58 7.10 -1.85
CA LEU A 170 -13.66 5.99 -1.64
C LEU A 170 -12.38 6.48 -0.99
N HIS A 171 -12.09 5.97 0.20
CA HIS A 171 -10.95 6.45 0.98
C HIS A 171 -9.75 5.52 0.90
N SER A 172 -9.95 4.22 0.82
CA SER A 172 -8.88 3.25 0.67
C SER A 172 -9.30 2.05 -0.16
N VAL A 173 -8.31 1.35 -0.73
CA VAL A 173 -8.45 0.10 -1.47
C VAL A 173 -7.33 -0.84 -1.06
N VAL A 174 -7.66 -2.03 -0.59
CA VAL A 174 -6.70 -2.98 -0.01
C VAL A 174 -6.89 -4.36 -0.63
N ILE A 175 -5.82 -4.92 -1.19
CA ILE A 175 -5.83 -6.30 -1.71
C ILE A 175 -5.78 -7.29 -0.54
N SER A 176 -6.50 -8.41 -0.65
CA SER A 176 -6.45 -9.47 0.34
C SER A 176 -5.08 -10.17 0.34
N PRO A 177 -4.64 -10.74 1.48
CA PRO A 177 -3.34 -11.40 1.58
C PRO A 177 -3.13 -12.58 0.63
N ASP A 178 -4.22 -13.22 0.18
CA ASP A 178 -4.23 -14.29 -0.81
C ASP A 178 -4.25 -13.78 -2.26
N ASN A 179 -4.28 -12.45 -2.45
CA ASN A 179 -4.30 -11.76 -3.73
C ASN A 179 -5.54 -12.05 -4.62
N HIS A 180 -6.66 -12.51 -4.04
CA HIS A 180 -7.87 -12.86 -4.78
C HIS A 180 -8.97 -11.79 -4.71
N PHE A 181 -8.95 -10.93 -3.69
CA PHE A 181 -9.99 -9.93 -3.48
C PHE A 181 -9.41 -8.55 -3.24
N LEU A 182 -10.06 -7.54 -3.80
CA LEU A 182 -9.84 -6.13 -3.48
C LEU A 182 -11.02 -5.61 -2.65
N LEU A 183 -10.72 -5.02 -1.50
CA LEU A 183 -11.68 -4.40 -0.61
C LEU A 183 -11.58 -2.88 -0.73
N ALA A 184 -12.69 -2.21 -1.06
CA ALA A 184 -12.77 -0.76 -1.25
C ALA A 184 -13.66 -0.14 -0.17
N GLN A 185 -13.08 0.72 0.66
CA GLN A 185 -13.75 1.40 1.76
C GLN A 185 -14.39 2.68 1.23
N ASP A 186 -15.73 2.71 1.18
CA ASP A 186 -16.50 3.87 0.73
C ASP A 186 -17.16 4.57 1.91
N LEU A 187 -16.49 5.62 2.38
CA LEU A 187 -16.95 6.47 3.47
C LEU A 187 -18.34 7.08 3.15
N GLY A 188 -18.59 7.40 1.88
CA GLY A 188 -19.80 8.10 1.47
C GLY A 188 -21.06 7.23 1.48
N THR A 189 -20.92 5.91 1.35
CA THR A 189 -22.04 4.97 1.26
C THR A 189 -22.17 4.02 2.45
N ASP A 190 -21.28 4.13 3.46
CA ASP A 190 -21.19 3.21 4.60
C ASP A 190 -21.02 1.74 4.16
N LYS A 191 -20.17 1.50 3.14
CA LYS A 191 -19.93 0.17 2.61
C LYS A 191 -18.45 -0.13 2.46
N VAL A 192 -18.11 -1.40 2.62
CA VAL A 192 -16.88 -1.99 2.13
C VAL A 192 -17.23 -2.85 0.92
N TYR A 193 -16.90 -2.38 -0.28
CA TYR A 193 -17.13 -3.13 -1.52
C TYR A 193 -16.06 -4.20 -1.70
N ILE A 194 -16.45 -5.34 -2.29
CA ILE A 194 -15.60 -6.50 -2.48
C ILE A 194 -15.58 -6.87 -3.96
N TYR A 195 -14.39 -6.92 -4.53
CA TYR A 195 -14.14 -7.32 -5.91
C TYR A 195 -13.27 -8.56 -5.94
N GLN A 196 -13.59 -9.52 -6.82
CA GLN A 196 -12.65 -10.55 -7.23
C GLN A 196 -11.58 -9.91 -8.09
N PHE A 197 -10.33 -10.28 -7.86
CA PHE A 197 -9.18 -9.83 -8.61
C PHE A 197 -8.55 -10.99 -9.39
N ASP A 198 -8.42 -10.81 -10.71
CA ASP A 198 -7.69 -11.73 -11.59
C ASP A 198 -6.71 -10.92 -12.45
N PRO A 199 -5.38 -10.96 -12.16
CA PRO A 199 -4.38 -10.22 -12.91
C PRO A 199 -4.19 -10.66 -14.37
N LYS A 200 -4.81 -11.78 -14.78
CA LYS A 200 -4.80 -12.26 -16.16
C LYS A 200 -5.90 -11.63 -17.02
N ARG A 201 -6.90 -11.02 -16.38
CA ARG A 201 -8.09 -10.50 -17.03
C ARG A 201 -7.92 -9.04 -17.45
N ARG A 202 -7.10 -8.79 -18.47
CA ARG A 202 -6.96 -7.43 -19.04
C ARG A 202 -8.10 -7.11 -20.03
N PRO A 203 -8.59 -5.88 -20.09
CA PRO A 203 -8.22 -4.72 -19.27
C PRO A 203 -9.03 -4.60 -17.97
N SER A 204 -9.87 -5.58 -17.61
CA SER A 204 -10.81 -5.51 -16.47
C SER A 204 -10.49 -6.58 -15.43
N PRO A 205 -9.42 -6.41 -14.62
CA PRO A 205 -9.00 -7.39 -13.62
C PRO A 205 -9.94 -7.52 -12.42
N LEU A 206 -10.84 -6.54 -12.21
CA LEU A 206 -11.77 -6.50 -11.10
C LEU A 206 -13.19 -6.79 -11.54
N THR A 207 -13.88 -7.69 -10.85
CA THR A 207 -15.31 -7.95 -11.00
C THR A 207 -15.98 -8.03 -9.63
N PRO A 208 -17.25 -7.60 -9.47
CA PRO A 208 -17.92 -7.74 -8.19
C PRO A 208 -17.87 -9.17 -7.66
N ALA A 209 -17.61 -9.36 -6.37
CA ALA A 209 -17.67 -10.67 -5.73
C ALA A 209 -19.12 -11.16 -5.60
N ALA A 210 -19.33 -12.44 -5.27
CA ALA A 210 -20.65 -13.00 -5.01
C ALA A 210 -21.40 -12.23 -3.90
N GLN A 211 -20.67 -11.79 -2.86
CA GLN A 211 -21.12 -10.77 -1.91
C GLN A 211 -20.41 -9.47 -2.27
N PRO A 212 -21.08 -8.53 -3.00
CA PRO A 212 -20.40 -7.39 -3.59
C PRO A 212 -20.05 -6.29 -2.59
N PHE A 213 -20.62 -6.29 -1.40
CA PHE A 213 -20.28 -5.36 -0.31
C PHE A 213 -20.72 -5.86 1.05
N ILE A 214 -20.13 -5.28 2.10
CA ILE A 214 -20.56 -5.37 3.49
C ILE A 214 -21.04 -3.98 3.90
N SER A 215 -22.28 -3.88 4.43
CA SER A 215 -22.80 -2.63 4.99
C SER A 215 -22.28 -2.41 6.40
N ILE A 216 -21.82 -1.18 6.67
CA ILE A 216 -21.42 -0.73 7.99
C ILE A 216 -22.57 0.09 8.59
N ALA A 217 -22.60 0.29 9.89
CA ALA A 217 -23.65 1.08 10.55
C ALA A 217 -23.75 2.48 9.90
N PRO A 218 -24.96 2.95 9.61
CA PRO A 218 -25.16 4.22 8.92
C PRO A 218 -24.50 5.39 9.66
N GLY A 219 -23.76 6.23 8.95
CA GLY A 219 -23.02 7.35 9.50
C GLY A 219 -21.61 7.03 9.98
N SER A 220 -21.17 5.76 9.93
CA SER A 220 -19.84 5.34 10.38
C SER A 220 -18.71 5.85 9.48
N GLY A 221 -18.88 5.80 8.16
CA GLY A 221 -17.90 6.28 7.20
C GLY A 221 -16.61 5.46 7.16
N PRO A 222 -16.64 4.18 6.69
CA PRO A 222 -15.48 3.31 6.63
C PRO A 222 -14.33 3.97 5.85
N ARG A 223 -13.15 4.00 6.46
CA ARG A 223 -12.04 4.82 5.99
C ARG A 223 -10.81 4.02 5.60
N HIS A 224 -10.18 3.32 6.54
CA HIS A 224 -9.01 2.47 6.29
C HIS A 224 -9.25 1.06 6.81
N LEU A 225 -8.68 0.08 6.10
CA LEU A 225 -8.71 -1.32 6.47
C LEU A 225 -7.30 -1.89 6.47
N THR A 226 -7.01 -2.78 7.41
CA THR A 226 -5.78 -3.57 7.40
C THR A 226 -6.07 -5.02 7.78
N PHE A 227 -5.34 -5.95 7.18
CA PHE A 227 -5.40 -7.35 7.56
C PHE A 227 -4.46 -7.64 8.71
N HIS A 228 -4.89 -8.51 9.62
CA HIS A 228 -4.02 -9.05 10.65
C HIS A 228 -2.93 -9.94 10.00
N PRO A 229 -1.69 -9.98 10.54
CA PRO A 229 -0.60 -10.80 9.97
C PRO A 229 -0.88 -12.30 9.86
N ASN A 230 -1.83 -12.85 10.64
CA ASN A 230 -2.27 -14.23 10.51
C ASN A 230 -3.29 -14.48 9.39
N HIS A 231 -3.68 -13.44 8.64
CA HIS A 231 -4.62 -13.44 7.51
C HIS A 231 -6.06 -13.89 7.85
N LYS A 232 -6.42 -14.01 9.14
CA LYS A 232 -7.76 -14.47 9.56
C LYS A 232 -8.71 -13.33 9.91
N TYR A 233 -8.19 -12.14 10.15
CA TYR A 233 -8.96 -10.99 10.58
C TYR A 233 -8.60 -9.75 9.77
N ALA A 234 -9.57 -8.86 9.63
CA ALA A 234 -9.38 -7.52 9.10
C ALA A 234 -9.88 -6.49 10.12
N TYR A 235 -9.19 -5.38 10.24
CA TYR A 235 -9.56 -4.27 11.11
C TYR A 235 -9.94 -3.08 10.24
N LEU A 236 -11.12 -2.56 10.50
CA LEU A 236 -11.67 -1.40 9.82
C LEU A 236 -11.76 -0.23 10.81
N ILE A 237 -11.25 0.92 10.40
CA ILE A 237 -11.50 2.19 11.12
C ILE A 237 -12.46 3.06 10.29
N ASN A 238 -13.35 3.75 10.99
CA ASN A 238 -14.36 4.63 10.43
C ASN A 238 -14.04 6.10 10.70
#